data_f1d6bdc4cf80c4f464c926c881086660
#
_entry.id   f1d6bdc4cf80c4f464c926c881086660
#
_cell.length_a   1.000
_cell.length_b   1.000
_cell.length_c   1.000
_cell.angle_alpha   90.00
_cell.angle_beta   90.00
_cell.angle_gamma   90.00
#
_symmetry.space_group_name_H-M   'P 1'
#
loop_
_entity.id
_entity.type
_entity.pdbx_description
1 polymer ?
#
loop_
_entity_poly.entity_id
_entity_poly.type
_entity_poly.pdbx_seq_one_letter_code
_entity_poly.pdbx_strand_id
1 'polypeptide(L)'
;MDYANEIKSRVSMPEMMRHYGFELDRSGFCKCPLHGEKTGSFKSYSGNRGFYCFGCGAHGSVIDFVMLYFGLSFKDALAKINEDFSIGLPIGERISLRQRREMEHRQRERQEERNREQRELERLDGEYLAAFDLWQKYDTNKREYAPKSPSEDFNPLYVEAIKNIDYASYLLDTAEMRLRNYADERRNNSQH
;
A
#
# COMPACT_ATOMS: atom_id res chain seq x y z
N MET A 1 -24.51 11.88 28.17
CA MET A 1 -24.25 12.38 26.80
C MET A 1 -23.46 11.33 26.06
N ASP A 2 -23.87 10.98 24.85
CA ASP A 2 -23.17 10.00 24.02
C ASP A 2 -22.18 10.74 23.10
N TYR A 3 -20.98 10.98 23.62
CA TYR A 3 -19.92 11.68 22.90
C TYR A 3 -19.51 10.98 21.60
N ALA A 4 -19.65 9.64 21.54
CA ALA A 4 -19.32 8.90 20.35
C ALA A 4 -20.28 9.21 19.19
N ASN A 5 -21.57 9.26 19.46
CA ASN A 5 -22.57 9.65 18.47
C ASN A 5 -22.41 11.11 18.04
N GLU A 6 -22.09 12.00 19.00
CA GLU A 6 -21.84 13.40 18.70
C GLU A 6 -20.64 13.58 17.75
N ILE A 7 -19.52 12.90 18.01
CA ILE A 7 -18.34 12.90 17.12
C ILE A 7 -18.69 12.35 15.73
N LYS A 8 -19.38 11.20 15.67
CA LYS A 8 -19.78 10.59 14.39
C LYS A 8 -20.71 11.49 13.56
N SER A 9 -21.51 12.34 14.21
CA SER A 9 -22.39 13.28 13.52
C SER A 9 -21.68 14.51 12.98
N ARG A 10 -20.55 14.91 13.60
CA ARG A 10 -19.81 16.12 13.26
C ARG A 10 -18.63 15.88 12.34
N VAL A 11 -18.06 14.67 12.34
CA VAL A 11 -16.85 14.33 11.56
C VAL A 11 -17.18 13.17 10.64
N SER A 12 -17.09 13.41 9.33
CA SER A 12 -17.24 12.37 8.32
C SER A 12 -15.91 11.66 8.04
N MET A 13 -15.98 10.43 7.55
CA MET A 13 -14.77 9.68 7.18
C MET A 13 -13.93 10.38 6.10
N PRO A 14 -14.50 10.96 5.02
CA PRO A 14 -13.72 11.71 4.04
C PRO A 14 -13.01 12.94 4.61
N GLU A 15 -13.61 13.64 5.59
CA GLU A 15 -12.95 14.76 6.29
C GLU A 15 -11.80 14.29 7.15
N MET A 16 -12.01 13.18 7.89
CA MET A 16 -10.97 12.52 8.68
C MET A 16 -9.77 12.14 7.82
N MET A 17 -10.00 11.52 6.67
CA MET A 17 -8.94 11.11 5.75
C MET A 17 -8.12 12.31 5.25
N ARG A 18 -8.80 13.37 4.81
CA ARG A 18 -8.13 14.61 4.36
C ARG A 18 -7.35 15.29 5.48
N HIS A 19 -7.93 15.35 6.69
CA HIS A 19 -7.26 15.94 7.86
C HIS A 19 -5.93 15.24 8.16
N TYR A 20 -5.87 13.91 8.02
CA TYR A 20 -4.64 13.13 8.21
C TYR A 20 -3.78 12.98 6.94
N GLY A 21 -4.05 13.76 5.89
CA GLY A 21 -3.22 13.86 4.70
C GLY A 21 -3.41 12.72 3.68
N PHE A 22 -4.54 12.01 3.73
CA PHE A 22 -4.87 10.97 2.76
C PHE A 22 -5.72 11.53 1.62
N GLU A 23 -5.24 11.38 0.39
CA GLU A 23 -5.96 11.77 -0.81
C GLU A 23 -6.94 10.67 -1.22
N LEU A 24 -8.21 11.04 -1.36
CA LEU A 24 -9.28 10.16 -1.83
C LEU A 24 -9.53 10.42 -3.32
N ASP A 25 -9.72 9.36 -4.09
CA ASP A 25 -10.21 9.49 -5.45
C ASP A 25 -11.70 9.94 -5.50
N ARG A 26 -12.23 10.16 -6.72
CA ARG A 26 -13.63 10.60 -6.91
C ARG A 26 -14.65 9.61 -6.35
N SER A 27 -14.27 8.35 -6.24
CA SER A 27 -15.11 7.29 -5.68
C SER A 27 -14.92 7.11 -4.17
N GLY A 28 -14.00 7.85 -3.54
CA GLY A 28 -13.69 7.77 -2.11
C GLY A 28 -12.74 6.63 -1.74
N PHE A 29 -11.93 6.14 -2.68
CA PHE A 29 -10.87 5.17 -2.42
C PHE A 29 -9.52 5.85 -2.22
N CYS A 30 -8.67 5.22 -1.40
CA CYS A 30 -7.24 5.53 -1.28
C CYS A 30 -6.44 4.27 -0.93
N LYS A 31 -5.12 4.38 -0.92
CA LYS A 31 -4.26 3.35 -0.33
C LYS A 31 -4.54 3.24 1.17
N CYS A 32 -4.64 2.01 1.66
CA CYS A 32 -5.00 1.79 3.06
C CYS A 32 -3.89 2.27 4.00
N PRO A 33 -4.20 3.13 4.98
CA PRO A 33 -3.23 3.57 5.96
C PRO A 33 -2.93 2.53 7.05
N LEU A 34 -3.69 1.43 7.09
CA LEU A 34 -3.57 0.39 8.12
C LEU A 34 -2.71 -0.79 7.68
N HIS A 35 -2.54 -0.99 6.37
CA HIS A 35 -1.63 -1.98 5.80
C HIS A 35 -0.97 -1.44 4.53
N GLY A 36 0.20 -2.01 4.15
CA GLY A 36 0.89 -1.61 2.94
C GLY A 36 0.23 -2.23 1.69
N GLU A 37 -0.02 -1.43 0.64
CA GLU A 37 -0.58 -1.90 -0.63
C GLU A 37 -0.17 -1.04 -1.81
N LYS A 38 -0.22 -1.59 -3.03
CA LYS A 38 0.06 -0.85 -4.28
C LYS A 38 -1.16 -0.08 -4.78
N THR A 39 -2.33 -0.71 -4.73
CA THR A 39 -3.60 -0.20 -5.26
C THR A 39 -4.51 0.20 -4.11
N GLY A 40 -5.33 1.23 -4.30
CA GLY A 40 -6.25 1.69 -3.27
C GLY A 40 -7.36 0.68 -2.99
N SER A 41 -7.37 0.09 -1.80
CA SER A 41 -8.42 -0.81 -1.34
C SER A 41 -9.22 -0.26 -0.16
N PHE A 42 -8.81 0.87 0.41
CA PHE A 42 -9.52 1.53 1.50
C PHE A 42 -10.62 2.42 0.96
N LYS A 43 -11.85 2.09 1.28
CA LYS A 43 -13.06 2.84 0.92
C LYS A 43 -13.54 3.69 2.08
N SER A 44 -13.56 5.00 1.88
CA SER A 44 -14.21 5.96 2.76
C SER A 44 -15.63 6.22 2.28
N TYR A 45 -16.59 6.09 3.17
CA TYR A 45 -18.01 6.35 2.86
C TYR A 45 -18.42 7.73 3.36
N SER A 46 -19.27 8.43 2.58
CA SER A 46 -19.82 9.72 2.96
C SER A 46 -20.82 9.61 4.14
N GLY A 47 -20.97 10.69 4.88
CA GLY A 47 -21.82 10.73 6.06
C GLY A 47 -21.25 9.89 7.21
N ASN A 48 -22.13 9.27 7.98
CA ASN A 48 -21.79 8.51 9.19
C ASN A 48 -21.50 7.01 8.93
N ARG A 49 -21.23 6.62 7.67
CA ARG A 49 -21.08 5.20 7.29
C ARG A 49 -19.69 4.62 7.52
N GLY A 50 -18.70 5.45 7.89
CA GLY A 50 -17.34 5.02 8.21
C GLY A 50 -16.52 4.56 7.02
N PHE A 51 -15.76 3.46 7.19
CA PHE A 51 -14.86 2.93 6.18
C PHE A 51 -14.89 1.40 6.09
N TYR A 52 -14.39 0.88 4.99
CA TYR A 52 -14.08 -0.53 4.78
C TYR A 52 -12.83 -0.68 3.92
N CYS A 53 -11.89 -1.51 4.32
CA CYS A 53 -10.73 -1.88 3.51
C CYS A 53 -10.91 -3.26 2.89
N PHE A 54 -10.94 -3.33 1.56
CA PHE A 54 -11.09 -4.59 0.84
C PHE A 54 -9.80 -5.45 0.82
N GLY A 55 -8.66 -4.87 1.19
CA GLY A 55 -7.38 -5.57 1.28
C GLY A 55 -7.19 -6.31 2.61
N CYS A 56 -7.34 -5.61 3.74
CA CYS A 56 -7.11 -6.20 5.07
C CYS A 56 -8.40 -6.48 5.87
N GLY A 57 -9.58 -6.16 5.34
CA GLY A 57 -10.85 -6.37 6.03
C GLY A 57 -11.16 -5.39 7.16
N ALA A 58 -10.27 -4.44 7.46
CA ALA A 58 -10.51 -3.43 8.49
C ALA A 58 -11.72 -2.57 8.14
N HIS A 59 -12.58 -2.33 9.10
CA HIS A 59 -13.79 -1.54 8.91
C HIS A 59 -14.23 -0.87 10.23
N GLY A 60 -15.10 0.12 10.13
CA GLY A 60 -15.65 0.79 11.30
C GLY A 60 -16.01 2.25 11.06
N SER A 61 -16.22 2.96 12.14
CA SER A 61 -16.52 4.40 12.19
C SER A 61 -15.23 5.24 12.17
N VAL A 62 -15.36 6.55 12.17
CA VAL A 62 -14.24 7.50 12.36
C VAL A 62 -13.46 7.23 13.65
N ILE A 63 -14.15 6.77 14.71
CA ILE A 63 -13.51 6.46 16.00
C ILE A 63 -12.66 5.20 15.86
N ASP A 64 -13.21 4.14 15.25
CA ASP A 64 -12.49 2.88 15.00
C ASP A 64 -11.26 3.11 14.13
N PHE A 65 -11.36 4.00 13.14
CA PHE A 65 -10.21 4.39 12.33
C PHE A 65 -9.10 5.02 13.18
N VAL A 66 -9.41 5.97 14.04
CA VAL A 66 -8.42 6.63 14.90
C VAL A 66 -7.82 5.66 15.91
N MET A 67 -8.64 4.75 16.47
CA MET A 67 -8.13 3.68 17.33
C MET A 67 -7.12 2.78 16.62
N LEU A 68 -7.45 2.32 15.42
CA LEU A 68 -6.60 1.43 14.63
C LEU A 68 -5.34 2.15 14.13
N TYR A 69 -5.50 3.35 13.59
CA TYR A 69 -4.41 4.09 12.96
C TYR A 69 -3.37 4.57 13.97
N PHE A 70 -3.79 5.06 15.12
CA PHE A 70 -2.91 5.57 16.19
C PHE A 70 -2.62 4.54 17.29
N GLY A 71 -3.32 3.39 17.31
CA GLY A 71 -3.21 2.40 18.37
C GLY A 71 -3.74 2.91 19.71
N LEU A 72 -4.87 3.62 19.69
CA LEU A 72 -5.45 4.26 20.85
C LEU A 72 -6.56 3.44 21.50
N SER A 73 -6.78 3.67 22.80
CA SER A 73 -8.02 3.26 23.46
C SER A 73 -9.21 4.07 22.91
N PHE A 74 -10.42 3.54 23.10
CA PHE A 74 -11.66 4.25 22.72
C PHE A 74 -11.74 5.67 23.34
N LYS A 75 -11.42 5.80 24.63
CA LYS A 75 -11.42 7.08 25.34
C LYS A 75 -10.40 8.07 24.74
N ASP A 76 -9.20 7.60 24.47
CA ASP A 76 -8.14 8.44 23.91
C ASP A 76 -8.45 8.83 22.45
N ALA A 77 -9.08 7.94 21.67
CA ALA A 77 -9.53 8.26 20.32
C ALA A 77 -10.59 9.36 20.30
N LEU A 78 -11.59 9.30 21.23
CA LEU A 78 -12.57 10.37 21.38
C LEU A 78 -11.91 11.71 21.72
N ALA A 79 -10.96 11.71 22.67
CA ALA A 79 -10.25 12.92 23.08
C ALA A 79 -9.42 13.49 21.93
N LYS A 80 -8.72 12.62 21.17
CA LYS A 80 -7.95 13.03 20.00
C LYS A 80 -8.82 13.65 18.91
N ILE A 81 -9.92 13.02 18.54
CA ILE A 81 -10.84 13.56 17.51
C ILE A 81 -11.43 14.90 17.97
N ASN A 82 -11.82 14.99 19.24
CA ASN A 82 -12.34 16.22 19.82
C ASN A 82 -11.33 17.38 19.74
N GLU A 83 -10.05 17.11 19.96
CA GLU A 83 -8.97 18.08 19.85
C GLU A 83 -8.66 18.41 18.37
N ASP A 84 -8.41 17.40 17.53
CA ASP A 84 -8.01 17.57 16.14
C ASP A 84 -9.04 18.34 15.30
N PHE A 85 -10.33 18.10 15.57
CA PHE A 85 -11.45 18.76 14.88
C PHE A 85 -12.06 19.92 15.66
N SER A 86 -11.47 20.30 16.80
CA SER A 86 -11.93 21.41 17.66
C SER A 86 -13.42 21.34 17.98
N ILE A 87 -13.94 20.12 18.30
CA ILE A 87 -15.39 19.89 18.49
C ILE A 87 -15.91 20.54 19.76
N GLY A 88 -15.06 20.71 20.79
CA GLY A 88 -15.40 21.39 22.04
C GLY A 88 -16.24 20.57 23.02
N LEU A 89 -16.23 19.23 22.91
CA LEU A 89 -16.92 18.36 23.85
C LEU A 89 -16.15 18.23 25.17
N PRO A 90 -16.80 18.15 26.33
CA PRO A 90 -16.15 17.97 27.63
C PRO A 90 -15.73 16.49 27.81
N ILE A 91 -14.92 15.99 26.91
CA ILE A 91 -14.37 14.63 26.94
C ILE A 91 -13.07 14.66 27.73
N GLY A 92 -13.11 14.20 28.97
CA GLY A 92 -12.00 13.83 29.86
C GLY A 92 -10.65 14.59 29.71
N GLU A 93 -9.71 14.29 30.58
CA GLU A 93 -8.39 14.95 30.60
C GLU A 93 -7.74 14.98 29.23
N ARG A 94 -7.17 16.15 28.87
CA ARG A 94 -6.36 16.33 27.66
C ARG A 94 -5.29 15.23 27.58
N ILE A 95 -5.09 14.64 26.41
CA ILE A 95 -3.99 13.70 26.15
C ILE A 95 -2.70 14.33 26.66
N SER A 96 -2.00 13.63 27.56
CA SER A 96 -0.76 14.15 28.13
C SER A 96 0.29 14.35 27.04
N LEU A 97 1.22 15.30 27.22
CA LEU A 97 2.34 15.54 26.31
C LEU A 97 3.16 14.26 26.07
N ARG A 98 3.27 13.40 27.09
CA ARG A 98 3.95 12.11 26.97
C ARG A 98 3.21 11.17 26.02
N GLN A 99 1.91 11.00 26.20
CA GLN A 99 1.07 10.17 25.33
C GLN A 99 1.09 10.68 23.87
N ARG A 100 1.04 12.02 23.69
CA ARG A 100 1.14 12.62 22.35
C ARG A 100 2.47 12.25 21.68
N ARG A 101 3.60 12.38 22.36
CA ARG A 101 4.93 12.02 21.84
C ARG A 101 5.04 10.54 21.52
N GLU A 102 4.49 9.66 22.36
CA GLU A 102 4.47 8.22 22.12
C GLU A 102 3.63 7.85 20.89
N MET A 103 2.51 8.56 20.68
CA MET A 103 1.66 8.39 19.48
C MET A 103 2.36 8.84 18.22
N GLU A 104 2.98 10.02 18.23
CA GLU A 104 3.76 10.55 17.11
C GLU A 104 4.94 9.64 16.76
N HIS A 105 5.62 9.09 17.78
CA HIS A 105 6.71 8.14 17.58
C HIS A 105 6.23 6.87 16.89
N ARG A 106 5.17 6.21 17.41
CA ARG A 106 4.58 5.02 16.77
C ARG A 106 4.06 5.29 15.35
N GLN A 107 3.50 6.47 15.11
CA GLN A 107 3.06 6.85 13.78
C GLN A 107 4.23 6.99 12.81
N ARG A 108 5.33 7.61 13.24
CA ARG A 108 6.57 7.71 12.44
C ARG A 108 7.14 6.32 12.12
N GLU A 109 7.27 5.45 13.13
CA GLU A 109 7.77 4.09 12.94
C GLU A 109 6.92 3.32 11.91
N ARG A 110 5.60 3.35 12.03
CA ARG A 110 4.68 2.72 11.06
C ARG A 110 4.81 3.33 9.66
N GLN A 111 5.00 4.64 9.58
CA GLN A 111 5.19 5.30 8.29
C GLN A 111 6.53 4.92 7.64
N GLU A 112 7.59 4.86 8.42
CA GLU A 112 8.91 4.43 7.95
C GLU A 112 8.92 2.96 7.50
N GLU A 113 8.20 2.11 8.23
CA GLU A 113 8.02 0.70 7.86
C GLU A 113 7.27 0.57 6.53
N ARG A 114 6.12 1.25 6.37
CA ARG A 114 5.39 1.31 5.10
C ARG A 114 6.26 1.83 3.95
N ASN A 115 7.04 2.89 4.20
CA ASN A 115 7.93 3.45 3.19
C ASN A 115 9.06 2.48 2.81
N ARG A 116 9.55 1.66 3.76
CA ARG A 116 10.53 0.59 3.47
C ARG A 116 9.92 -0.50 2.63
N GLU A 117 8.73 -0.97 3.00
CA GLU A 117 7.98 -1.97 2.24
C GLU A 117 7.67 -1.51 0.82
N GLN A 118 7.24 -0.26 0.68
CA GLN A 118 6.93 0.32 -0.62
C GLN A 118 8.19 0.37 -1.52
N ARG A 119 9.32 0.84 -0.98
CA ARG A 119 10.59 0.88 -1.74
C ARG A 119 11.06 -0.51 -2.14
N GLU A 120 10.93 -1.50 -1.25
CA GLU A 120 11.33 -2.87 -1.57
C GLU A 120 10.45 -3.45 -2.68
N LEU A 121 9.16 -3.19 -2.63
CA LEU A 121 8.23 -3.61 -3.66
C LEU A 121 8.54 -2.95 -5.03
N GLU A 122 8.80 -1.63 -5.03
CA GLU A 122 9.19 -0.89 -6.23
C GLU A 122 10.52 -1.41 -6.82
N ARG A 123 11.48 -1.80 -5.95
CA ARG A 123 12.75 -2.41 -6.37
C ARG A 123 12.52 -3.76 -7.05
N LEU A 124 11.72 -4.64 -6.44
CA LEU A 124 11.42 -5.96 -6.99
C LEU A 124 10.64 -5.88 -8.31
N ASP A 125 9.68 -4.96 -8.40
CA ASP A 125 8.97 -4.69 -9.65
C ASP A 125 9.90 -4.17 -10.74
N GLY A 126 10.83 -3.28 -10.40
CA GLY A 126 11.84 -2.78 -11.34
C GLY A 126 12.75 -3.89 -11.85
N GLU A 127 13.18 -4.81 -10.98
CA GLU A 127 13.97 -5.99 -11.37
C GLU A 127 13.19 -6.90 -12.33
N TYR A 128 11.91 -7.15 -12.02
CA TYR A 128 11.04 -7.97 -12.88
C TYR A 128 10.83 -7.34 -14.26
N LEU A 129 10.50 -6.06 -14.32
CA LEU A 129 10.28 -5.35 -15.58
C LEU A 129 11.55 -5.32 -16.43
N ALA A 130 12.71 -5.05 -15.85
CA ALA A 130 13.98 -5.06 -16.57
C ALA A 130 14.33 -6.46 -17.12
N ALA A 131 14.08 -7.51 -16.35
CA ALA A 131 14.29 -8.89 -16.81
C ALA A 131 13.29 -9.27 -17.90
N PHE A 132 12.04 -8.85 -17.80
CA PHE A 132 11.00 -9.05 -18.81
C PHE A 132 11.35 -8.36 -20.13
N ASP A 133 11.77 -7.10 -20.10
CA ASP A 133 12.16 -6.34 -21.29
C ASP A 133 13.36 -7.00 -21.99
N LEU A 134 14.34 -7.49 -21.21
CA LEU A 134 15.50 -8.19 -21.76
C LEU A 134 15.09 -9.51 -22.43
N TRP A 135 14.26 -10.30 -21.76
CA TRP A 135 13.73 -11.55 -22.32
C TRP A 135 12.91 -11.28 -23.57
N GLN A 136 12.02 -10.30 -23.55
CA GLN A 136 11.19 -9.93 -24.69
C GLN A 136 12.02 -9.49 -25.89
N LYS A 137 13.09 -8.71 -25.67
CA LYS A 137 14.04 -8.34 -26.73
C LYS A 137 14.60 -9.55 -27.42
N TYR A 138 15.12 -10.53 -26.68
CA TYR A 138 15.74 -11.72 -27.25
C TYR A 138 14.74 -12.69 -27.87
N ASP A 139 13.58 -12.86 -27.28
CA ASP A 139 12.49 -13.67 -27.84
C ASP A 139 11.99 -13.10 -29.17
N THR A 140 11.80 -11.79 -29.24
CA THR A 140 11.44 -11.08 -30.48
C THR A 140 12.52 -11.25 -31.56
N ASN A 141 13.79 -10.99 -31.22
CA ASN A 141 14.90 -11.12 -32.16
C ASN A 141 15.06 -12.57 -32.66
N LYS A 142 14.86 -13.55 -31.80
CA LYS A 142 14.90 -14.97 -32.14
C LYS A 142 13.81 -15.35 -33.15
N ARG A 143 12.60 -14.77 -33.02
CA ARG A 143 11.47 -15.05 -33.93
C ARG A 143 11.60 -14.30 -35.25
N GLU A 144 11.92 -13.01 -35.20
CA GLU A 144 11.90 -12.15 -36.39
C GLU A 144 13.08 -12.37 -37.32
N TYR A 145 14.27 -12.65 -36.76
CA TYR A 145 15.51 -12.76 -37.50
C TYR A 145 15.99 -14.22 -37.68
N ALA A 146 15.15 -15.20 -37.40
CA ALA A 146 15.44 -16.60 -37.65
C ALA A 146 15.69 -16.84 -39.17
N PRO A 147 16.69 -17.65 -39.56
CA PRO A 147 16.94 -17.98 -40.95
C PRO A 147 15.75 -18.72 -41.54
N LYS A 148 15.31 -18.31 -42.75
CA LYS A 148 14.17 -18.89 -43.47
C LYS A 148 14.54 -20.09 -44.31
N SER A 149 15.83 -20.30 -44.56
CA SER A 149 16.34 -21.45 -45.28
C SER A 149 17.71 -21.90 -44.75
N PRO A 150 18.11 -23.18 -44.93
CA PRO A 150 19.40 -23.68 -44.46
C PRO A 150 20.64 -23.04 -45.12
N SER A 151 20.45 -22.32 -46.24
CA SER A 151 21.50 -21.63 -46.96
C SER A 151 21.60 -20.14 -46.64
N GLU A 152 20.76 -19.66 -45.75
CA GLU A 152 20.75 -18.24 -45.34
C GLU A 152 21.77 -17.98 -44.23
N ASP A 153 22.54 -16.90 -44.37
CA ASP A 153 23.48 -16.47 -43.34
C ASP A 153 22.74 -16.03 -42.09
N PHE A 154 23.29 -16.36 -40.93
CA PHE A 154 22.67 -15.99 -39.63
C PHE A 154 22.73 -14.48 -39.42
N ASN A 155 21.57 -13.87 -39.19
CA ASN A 155 21.49 -12.49 -38.77
C ASN A 155 22.17 -12.30 -37.39
N PRO A 156 23.03 -11.27 -37.21
CA PRO A 156 23.71 -11.02 -35.94
C PRO A 156 22.75 -10.91 -34.74
N LEU A 157 21.56 -10.32 -34.91
CA LEU A 157 20.54 -10.21 -33.84
C LEU A 157 19.97 -11.57 -33.44
N TYR A 158 19.79 -12.48 -34.39
CA TYR A 158 19.40 -13.86 -34.11
C TYR A 158 20.49 -14.59 -33.32
N VAL A 159 21.73 -14.45 -33.69
CA VAL A 159 22.86 -15.08 -32.99
C VAL A 159 23.00 -14.55 -31.57
N GLU A 160 22.86 -13.24 -31.37
CA GLU A 160 22.86 -12.64 -30.06
C GLU A 160 21.69 -13.18 -29.19
N ALA A 161 20.50 -13.27 -29.78
CA ALA A 161 19.30 -13.77 -29.08
C ALA A 161 19.49 -15.24 -28.65
N ILE A 162 19.94 -16.12 -29.52
CA ILE A 162 20.17 -17.54 -29.19
C ILE A 162 21.20 -17.72 -28.08
N LYS A 163 22.24 -16.88 -28.05
CA LYS A 163 23.26 -16.94 -26.99
C LYS A 163 22.79 -16.48 -25.62
N ASN A 164 21.81 -15.58 -25.58
CA ASN A 164 21.45 -14.88 -24.33
C ASN A 164 20.04 -15.17 -23.83
N ILE A 165 19.16 -15.82 -24.61
CA ILE A 165 17.76 -16.02 -24.24
C ILE A 165 17.58 -16.88 -22.98
N ASP A 166 18.41 -17.90 -22.82
CA ASP A 166 18.34 -18.79 -21.65
C ASP A 166 18.73 -18.04 -20.36
N TYR A 167 19.74 -17.16 -20.45
CA TYR A 167 20.12 -16.31 -19.35
C TYR A 167 19.04 -15.26 -19.03
N ALA A 168 18.42 -14.66 -20.04
CA ALA A 168 17.32 -13.74 -19.86
C ALA A 168 16.10 -14.43 -19.23
N SER A 169 15.79 -15.67 -19.63
CA SER A 169 14.74 -16.49 -19.00
C SER A 169 15.04 -16.76 -17.54
N TYR A 170 16.28 -17.15 -17.21
CA TYR A 170 16.70 -17.35 -15.83
C TYR A 170 16.56 -16.10 -14.95
N LEU A 171 16.91 -14.91 -15.50
CA LEU A 171 16.72 -13.64 -14.78
C LEU A 171 15.25 -13.35 -14.53
N LEU A 172 14.39 -13.59 -15.52
CA LEU A 172 12.94 -13.37 -15.40
C LEU A 172 12.32 -14.31 -14.36
N ASP A 173 12.61 -15.60 -14.41
CA ASP A 173 12.14 -16.60 -13.46
C ASP A 173 12.59 -16.25 -12.02
N THR A 174 13.84 -15.81 -11.88
CA THR A 174 14.40 -15.41 -10.58
C THR A 174 13.69 -14.16 -10.03
N ALA A 175 13.45 -13.16 -10.86
CA ALA A 175 12.76 -11.94 -10.44
C ALA A 175 11.29 -12.22 -10.08
N GLU A 176 10.57 -13.04 -10.86
CA GLU A 176 9.21 -13.48 -10.56
C GLU A 176 9.13 -14.22 -9.23
N MET A 177 10.06 -15.15 -8.98
CA MET A 177 10.11 -15.89 -7.72
C MET A 177 10.32 -14.97 -6.52
N ARG A 178 11.23 -13.98 -6.61
CA ARG A 178 11.47 -13.01 -5.55
C ARG A 178 10.22 -12.17 -5.26
N LEU A 179 9.55 -11.69 -6.29
CA LEU A 179 8.33 -10.91 -6.16
C LEU A 179 7.19 -11.72 -5.52
N ARG A 180 7.05 -12.99 -5.91
CA ARG A 180 6.07 -13.92 -5.34
C ARG A 180 6.35 -14.20 -3.87
N ASN A 181 7.60 -14.54 -3.53
CA ASN A 181 8.00 -14.80 -2.13
C ASN A 181 7.72 -13.59 -1.24
N TYR A 182 8.06 -12.38 -1.69
CA TYR A 182 7.77 -11.16 -0.96
C TYR A 182 6.26 -10.95 -0.74
N ALA A 183 5.43 -11.23 -1.75
CA ALA A 183 3.99 -11.13 -1.63
C ALA A 183 3.41 -12.16 -0.63
N ASP A 184 3.93 -13.37 -0.60
CA ASP A 184 3.50 -14.44 0.30
C ASP A 184 3.93 -14.16 1.76
N GLU A 185 5.15 -13.68 1.99
CA GLU A 185 5.63 -13.25 3.32
C GLU A 185 4.72 -12.15 3.89
N ARG A 186 4.35 -11.16 3.08
CA ARG A 186 3.44 -10.09 3.50
C ARG A 186 2.04 -10.61 3.84
N ARG A 187 1.53 -11.55 3.08
CA ARG A 187 0.21 -12.16 3.33
C ARG A 187 0.20 -12.89 4.67
N ASN A 188 1.29 -13.61 4.99
CA ASN A 188 1.43 -14.33 6.24
C ASN A 188 1.58 -13.38 7.45
N ASN A 189 2.35 -12.29 7.31
CA ASN A 189 2.53 -11.29 8.37
C ASN A 189 1.25 -10.47 8.64
N SER A 190 0.33 -10.38 7.68
CA SER A 190 -0.96 -9.67 7.85
C SER A 190 -2.03 -10.50 8.57
N GLN A 191 -1.77 -11.79 8.85
CA GLN A 191 -2.72 -12.70 9.53
C GLN A 191 -2.41 -12.87 11.02
N HIS A 192 -1.36 -12.24 11.54
CA HIS A 192 -0.96 -12.21 12.95
C HIS A 192 -1.04 -10.79 13.51
#